data_8f7301e1731f2bfb9148eca1b5a5c7f6
#
_entry.id   8f7301e1731f2bfb9148eca1b5a5c7f6
#
_cell.length_a   1.000
_cell.length_b   1.000
_cell.length_c   1.000
_cell.angle_alpha   90.00
_cell.angle_beta   90.00
_cell.angle_gamma   90.00
#
_symmetry.space_group_name_H-M   'P 1'
#
loop_
_entity.id
_entity.type
_entity.pdbx_description
1 polymer ?
#
loop_
_entity_poly.entity_id
_entity_poly.type
_entity_poly.pdbx_seq_one_letter_code
_entity_poly.pdbx_strand_id
1 'polypeptide(L)'
;MDSLPKRKQNRLTGYDYSQPGCYFVTICSRDREHLFGCVVGADVLIGPHVQLSEIGAIVEQTISQIPSVDKYIVMPNHVHILLRLPVANNGPMGTSAPTQSVPWIVRYLKRTVTMACGKTVWQRGYHDHIIRSEADYLRIWDYIDTNPAKWREDCYYC
;
A
#
# COMPACT_ATOMS: atom_id res chain seq x y z
N MET A 1 -32.42 -6.61 -21.46
CA MET A 1 -31.96 -6.32 -20.09
C MET A 1 -30.46 -6.47 -20.08
N ASP A 2 -29.75 -5.36 -20.27
CA ASP A 2 -28.28 -5.36 -20.24
C ASP A 2 -27.82 -5.61 -18.82
N SER A 3 -27.15 -6.74 -18.60
CA SER A 3 -26.53 -7.06 -17.33
C SER A 3 -25.39 -6.07 -17.09
N LEU A 4 -25.50 -5.29 -16.02
CA LEU A 4 -24.41 -4.42 -15.54
C LEU A 4 -23.10 -5.21 -15.49
N PRO A 5 -21.96 -4.64 -15.97
CA PRO A 5 -20.70 -5.32 -15.97
C PRO A 5 -20.34 -5.74 -14.54
N LYS A 6 -20.16 -7.05 -14.33
CA LYS A 6 -19.73 -7.60 -13.04
C LYS A 6 -18.36 -7.01 -12.66
N ARG A 7 -18.32 -6.31 -11.55
CA ARG A 7 -17.08 -5.75 -11.00
C ARG A 7 -16.07 -6.87 -10.78
N LYS A 8 -14.89 -6.76 -11.41
CA LYS A 8 -13.80 -7.71 -11.24
C LYS A 8 -13.44 -7.79 -9.75
N GLN A 9 -13.49 -8.98 -9.17
CA GLN A 9 -13.06 -9.19 -7.78
C GLN A 9 -11.54 -9.07 -7.73
N ASN A 10 -11.04 -8.10 -6.97
CA ASN A 10 -9.60 -7.85 -6.82
C ASN A 10 -8.93 -8.79 -5.81
N ARG A 11 -9.70 -9.65 -5.14
CA ARG A 11 -9.20 -10.60 -4.14
C ARG A 11 -9.43 -12.03 -4.58
N LEU A 12 -8.48 -12.91 -4.22
CA LEU A 12 -8.66 -14.35 -4.41
C LEU A 12 -9.80 -14.83 -3.50
N THR A 13 -10.82 -15.42 -4.13
CA THR A 13 -11.95 -16.02 -3.41
C THR A 13 -11.45 -17.20 -2.58
N GLY A 14 -11.76 -17.21 -1.28
CA GLY A 14 -11.39 -18.30 -0.38
C GLY A 14 -9.96 -18.25 0.18
N TYR A 15 -9.18 -17.20 -0.16
CA TYR A 15 -7.84 -17.04 0.42
C TYR A 15 -7.90 -16.30 1.77
N ASP A 16 -7.20 -16.84 2.77
CA ASP A 16 -7.09 -16.25 4.10
C ASP A 16 -5.90 -15.27 4.14
N TYR A 17 -6.19 -13.99 4.09
CA TYR A 17 -5.22 -12.88 4.14
C TYR A 17 -4.65 -12.60 5.55
N SER A 18 -4.91 -13.45 6.52
CA SER A 18 -4.25 -13.46 7.83
C SER A 18 -3.07 -14.45 7.90
N GLN A 19 -2.88 -15.27 6.85
CA GLN A 19 -1.77 -16.21 6.80
C GLN A 19 -0.42 -15.49 6.79
N PRO A 20 0.60 -16.10 7.44
CA PRO A 20 1.98 -15.62 7.35
C PRO A 20 2.44 -15.57 5.90
N GLY A 21 3.18 -14.53 5.56
CA GLY A 21 3.68 -14.38 4.20
C GLY A 21 3.94 -12.93 3.82
N CYS A 22 4.34 -12.73 2.57
CA CYS A 22 4.59 -11.42 2.02
C CYS A 22 3.47 -11.02 1.05
N TYR A 23 3.04 -9.77 1.15
CA TYR A 23 1.95 -9.22 0.36
C TYR A 23 2.34 -7.85 -0.18
N PHE A 24 2.05 -7.63 -1.44
CA PHE A 24 2.18 -6.31 -2.05
C PHE A 24 0.81 -5.67 -2.19
N VAL A 25 0.64 -4.47 -1.64
CA VAL A 25 -0.63 -3.77 -1.56
C VAL A 25 -0.50 -2.41 -2.23
N THR A 26 -1.50 -2.05 -3.05
CA THR A 26 -1.62 -0.72 -3.65
C THR A 26 -2.95 -0.09 -3.25
N ILE A 27 -2.88 1.12 -2.70
CA ILE A 27 -4.05 1.89 -2.27
C ILE A 27 -4.02 3.24 -2.98
N CYS A 28 -5.07 3.54 -3.76
CA CYS A 28 -5.17 4.79 -4.50
C CYS A 28 -5.88 5.89 -3.69
N SER A 29 -5.51 7.13 -3.96
CA SER A 29 -6.27 8.31 -3.54
C SER A 29 -7.65 8.32 -4.19
N ARG A 30 -8.57 9.11 -3.62
CA ARG A 30 -9.89 9.33 -4.20
C ARG A 30 -9.76 9.96 -5.58
N ASP A 31 -10.45 9.37 -6.54
CA ASP A 31 -10.50 9.81 -7.94
C ASP A 31 -9.11 9.93 -8.61
N ARG A 32 -8.10 9.26 -8.03
CA ARG A 32 -6.68 9.34 -8.43
C ARG A 32 -6.09 10.75 -8.41
N GLU A 33 -6.67 11.63 -7.62
CA GLU A 33 -6.12 12.98 -7.43
C GLU A 33 -4.72 12.91 -6.79
N HIS A 34 -3.83 13.80 -7.19
CA HIS A 34 -2.46 13.93 -6.64
C HIS A 34 -2.48 14.55 -5.24
N LEU A 35 -3.12 13.86 -4.28
CA LEU A 35 -3.31 14.35 -2.91
C LEU A 35 -2.06 14.21 -2.05
N PHE A 36 -1.16 13.27 -2.37
CA PHE A 36 -0.06 12.90 -1.49
C PHE A 36 1.24 13.63 -1.79
N GLY A 37 1.35 14.30 -2.94
CA GLY A 37 2.56 15.04 -3.31
C GLY A 37 2.75 15.16 -4.82
N CYS A 38 3.97 15.45 -5.21
CA CYS A 38 4.40 15.50 -6.61
C CYS A 38 5.80 14.92 -6.78
N VAL A 39 6.07 14.35 -7.95
CA VAL A 39 7.43 13.90 -8.28
C VAL A 39 8.26 15.09 -8.69
N VAL A 40 9.36 15.30 -8.00
CA VAL A 40 10.32 16.39 -8.23
C VAL A 40 11.72 15.82 -8.43
N GLY A 41 12.63 16.62 -8.96
CA GLY A 41 14.05 16.32 -9.06
C GLY A 41 14.39 15.53 -10.31
N ALA A 42 15.03 16.26 -11.23
CA ALA A 42 15.88 15.70 -12.27
C ALA A 42 17.36 15.99 -11.94
N ASP A 43 17.65 16.37 -10.68
CA ASP A 43 19.01 16.68 -10.28
C ASP A 43 19.84 15.40 -10.22
N VAL A 44 21.01 15.46 -10.84
CA VAL A 44 21.95 14.35 -11.05
C VAL A 44 22.42 13.70 -9.72
N LEU A 45 22.25 14.40 -8.59
CA LEU A 45 22.73 13.95 -7.29
C LEU A 45 21.69 13.18 -6.45
N ILE A 46 20.39 13.52 -6.57
CA ILE A 46 19.34 12.95 -5.73
C ILE A 46 18.39 12.06 -6.55
N GLY A 47 18.26 12.35 -7.84
CA GLY A 47 17.32 11.66 -8.72
C GLY A 47 15.85 12.02 -8.47
N PRO A 48 14.92 11.48 -9.27
CA PRO A 48 13.50 11.69 -9.09
C PRO A 48 13.00 11.13 -7.74
N HIS A 49 12.31 11.95 -6.96
CA HIS A 49 11.72 11.57 -5.69
C HIS A 49 10.37 12.26 -5.49
N VAL A 50 9.58 11.79 -4.56
CA VAL A 50 8.29 12.39 -4.24
C VAL A 50 8.47 13.45 -3.16
N GLN A 51 8.11 14.69 -3.48
CA GLN A 51 7.92 15.75 -2.49
C GLN A 51 6.50 15.61 -1.93
N LEU A 52 6.40 15.21 -0.67
CA LEU A 52 5.13 14.94 -0.03
C LEU A 52 4.37 16.24 0.27
N SER A 53 3.05 16.19 0.10
CA SER A 53 2.12 17.17 0.65
C SER A 53 1.93 16.94 2.16
N GLU A 54 1.19 17.82 2.84
CA GLU A 54 0.79 17.60 4.25
C GLU A 54 0.03 16.28 4.41
N ILE A 55 -0.87 15.95 3.48
CA ILE A 55 -1.60 14.68 3.48
C ILE A 55 -0.65 13.52 3.24
N GLY A 56 0.29 13.64 2.31
CA GLY A 56 1.31 12.64 2.04
C GLY A 56 2.20 12.36 3.25
N ALA A 57 2.59 13.39 4.00
CA ALA A 57 3.36 13.25 5.23
C ALA A 57 2.58 12.49 6.32
N ILE A 58 1.27 12.76 6.47
CA ILE A 58 0.40 12.01 7.39
C ILE A 58 0.32 10.53 6.97
N VAL A 59 0.20 10.26 5.66
CA VAL A 59 0.18 8.90 5.11
C VAL A 59 1.50 8.20 5.43
N GLU A 60 2.63 8.81 5.14
CA GLU A 60 3.97 8.26 5.40
C GLU A 60 4.18 7.96 6.88
N GLN A 61 3.87 8.91 7.74
CA GLN A 61 3.97 8.74 9.19
C GLN A 61 3.11 7.58 9.69
N THR A 62 1.89 7.44 9.16
CA THR A 62 0.99 6.36 9.57
C THR A 62 1.52 4.99 9.11
N ILE A 63 2.05 4.89 7.88
CA ILE A 63 2.63 3.66 7.34
C ILE A 63 3.85 3.24 8.15
N SER A 64 4.74 4.17 8.48
CA SER A 64 5.98 3.90 9.22
C SER A 64 5.74 3.35 10.64
N GLN A 65 4.55 3.54 11.19
CA GLN A 65 4.16 3.00 12.51
C GLN A 65 3.58 1.58 12.45
N ILE A 66 3.40 1.00 11.26
CA ILE A 66 2.84 -0.35 11.10
C ILE A 66 3.99 -1.37 11.12
N PRO A 67 4.10 -2.24 12.16
CA PRO A 67 5.25 -3.15 12.31
C PRO A 67 5.41 -4.16 11.18
N SER A 68 4.30 -4.51 10.49
CA SER A 68 4.30 -5.48 9.39
C SER A 68 4.73 -4.88 8.04
N VAL A 69 5.02 -3.58 7.98
CA VAL A 69 5.52 -2.93 6.77
C VAL A 69 7.02 -3.19 6.63
N ASP A 70 7.38 -3.82 5.53
CA ASP A 70 8.77 -4.13 5.19
C ASP A 70 9.38 -3.05 4.29
N LYS A 71 8.59 -2.58 3.33
CA LYS A 71 8.94 -1.48 2.43
C LYS A 71 7.69 -0.76 1.94
N TYR A 72 7.82 0.52 1.63
CA TYR A 72 6.72 1.29 1.05
C TYR A 72 7.23 2.47 0.22
N ILE A 73 6.33 3.05 -0.56
CA ILE A 73 6.49 4.36 -1.18
C ILE A 73 5.15 5.07 -1.25
N VAL A 74 5.17 6.38 -0.98
CA VAL A 74 4.03 7.27 -1.17
C VAL A 74 4.22 8.01 -2.49
N MET A 75 3.39 7.66 -3.48
CA MET A 75 3.36 8.29 -4.78
C MET A 75 2.30 9.41 -4.81
N PRO A 76 2.26 10.31 -5.80
CA PRO A 76 1.33 11.43 -5.80
C PRO A 76 -0.14 11.06 -5.58
N ASN A 77 -0.61 9.94 -6.13
CA ASN A 77 -2.02 9.52 -6.08
C ASN A 77 -2.25 8.09 -5.59
N HIS A 78 -1.23 7.43 -5.09
CA HIS A 78 -1.34 6.09 -4.52
C HIS A 78 -0.17 5.78 -3.58
N VAL A 79 -0.29 4.68 -2.86
CA VAL A 79 0.79 4.11 -2.06
C VAL A 79 1.03 2.66 -2.44
N HIS A 80 2.28 2.27 -2.49
CA HIS A 80 2.69 0.87 -2.57
C HIS A 80 3.27 0.44 -1.23
N ILE A 81 2.83 -0.71 -0.73
CA ILE A 81 3.27 -1.24 0.57
C ILE A 81 3.61 -2.72 0.41
N LEU A 82 4.81 -3.08 0.78
CA LEU A 82 5.25 -4.45 0.94
C LEU A 82 5.07 -4.84 2.40
N LEU A 83 4.17 -5.79 2.66
CA LEU A 83 3.85 -6.29 3.98
C LEU A 83 4.51 -7.66 4.20
N ARG A 84 5.00 -7.88 5.42
CA ARG A 84 5.45 -9.19 5.91
C ARG A 84 4.66 -9.54 7.15
N LEU A 85 3.69 -10.45 7.00
CA LEU A 85 2.94 -10.96 8.13
C LEU A 85 3.74 -12.09 8.81
N PRO A 86 3.98 -11.97 10.13
CA PRO A 86 4.75 -12.98 10.86
C PRO A 86 3.98 -14.30 11.02
N VAL A 87 4.71 -15.38 11.21
CA VAL A 87 4.13 -16.64 11.69
C VAL A 87 3.58 -16.36 13.09
N ALA A 88 2.32 -16.74 13.34
CA ALA A 88 1.75 -16.65 14.67
C ALA A 88 2.56 -17.54 15.61
N ASN A 89 3.38 -16.95 16.47
CA ASN A 89 4.02 -17.66 17.56
C ASN A 89 2.94 -17.96 18.60
N ASN A 90 2.43 -19.18 18.60
CA ASN A 90 1.66 -19.73 19.71
C ASN A 90 2.62 -19.96 20.89
N GLY A 91 3.00 -18.87 21.56
CA GLY A 91 3.70 -18.97 22.84
C GLY A 91 2.80 -19.64 23.88
N PRO A 92 3.37 -20.32 24.90
CA PRO A 92 2.64 -21.11 25.88
C PRO A 92 1.74 -20.32 26.85
N MET A 93 1.59 -19.04 26.66
CA MET A 93 0.73 -18.14 27.46
C MET A 93 -0.17 -17.35 26.54
N GLY A 94 -1.37 -17.80 26.33
CA GLY A 94 -2.64 -17.22 25.87
C GLY A 94 -2.85 -15.73 25.62
N THR A 95 -1.83 -14.97 25.31
CA THR A 95 -1.95 -13.61 24.78
C THR A 95 -1.77 -13.66 23.27
N SER A 96 -2.84 -14.03 22.57
CA SER A 96 -2.95 -13.83 21.14
C SER A 96 -2.86 -12.33 20.87
N ALA A 97 -1.70 -11.84 20.47
CA ALA A 97 -1.67 -10.56 19.79
C ALA A 97 -2.63 -10.66 18.60
N PRO A 98 -3.50 -9.66 18.36
CA PRO A 98 -4.44 -9.73 17.26
C PRO A 98 -3.67 -9.99 15.97
N THR A 99 -3.99 -11.12 15.31
CA THR A 99 -3.35 -11.49 14.05
C THR A 99 -3.62 -10.38 13.04
N GLN A 100 -2.60 -9.60 12.72
CA GLN A 100 -2.73 -8.54 11.74
C GLN A 100 -2.97 -9.19 10.38
N SER A 101 -4.14 -8.94 9.81
CA SER A 101 -4.44 -9.36 8.43
C SER A 101 -4.27 -8.18 7.48
N VAL A 102 -4.00 -8.46 6.19
CA VAL A 102 -3.90 -7.42 5.16
C VAL A 102 -5.14 -6.49 5.16
N PRO A 103 -6.39 -6.99 5.22
CA PRO A 103 -7.57 -6.13 5.30
C PRO A 103 -7.61 -5.25 6.55
N TRP A 104 -7.12 -5.76 7.69
CA TRP A 104 -7.07 -4.99 8.93
C TRP A 104 -6.06 -3.83 8.82
N ILE A 105 -4.86 -4.10 8.29
CA ILE A 105 -3.82 -3.10 8.08
C ILE A 105 -4.32 -1.99 7.15
N VAL A 106 -4.93 -2.35 6.02
CA VAL A 106 -5.47 -1.37 5.07
C VAL A 106 -6.59 -0.53 5.71
N ARG A 107 -7.47 -1.16 6.50
CA ARG A 107 -8.52 -0.45 7.23
C ARG A 107 -7.94 0.52 8.25
N TYR A 108 -6.97 0.07 9.02
CA TYR A 108 -6.27 0.90 10.01
C TYR A 108 -5.64 2.13 9.34
N LEU A 109 -4.84 1.94 8.30
CA LEU A 109 -4.20 3.03 7.55
C LEU A 109 -5.23 4.02 7.02
N LYS A 110 -6.24 3.54 6.30
CA LYS A 110 -7.27 4.41 5.71
C LYS A 110 -8.03 5.19 6.76
N ARG A 111 -8.42 4.54 7.86
CA ARG A 111 -9.16 5.21 8.95
C ARG A 111 -8.31 6.28 9.62
N THR A 112 -7.07 5.94 10.01
CA THR A 112 -6.17 6.86 10.71
C THR A 112 -5.90 8.11 9.89
N VAL A 113 -5.56 7.96 8.61
CA VAL A 113 -5.33 9.10 7.71
C VAL A 113 -6.60 9.92 7.49
N THR A 114 -7.74 9.27 7.26
CA THR A 114 -9.02 9.97 7.09
C THR A 114 -9.39 10.81 8.32
N MET A 115 -9.17 10.27 9.52
CA MET A 115 -9.42 11.00 10.76
C MET A 115 -8.46 12.19 10.93
N ALA A 116 -7.17 11.99 10.66
CA ALA A 116 -6.16 13.04 10.77
C ALA A 116 -6.40 14.18 9.76
N CYS A 117 -6.85 13.85 8.55
CA CYS A 117 -7.14 14.83 7.50
C CYS A 117 -8.53 15.46 7.61
N GLY A 118 -9.43 14.93 8.44
CA GLY A 118 -10.81 15.39 8.56
C GLY A 118 -11.68 15.21 7.30
N LYS A 119 -11.19 14.47 6.29
CA LYS A 119 -11.87 14.22 5.02
C LYS A 119 -11.45 12.88 4.41
N THR A 120 -12.32 12.32 3.56
CA THR A 120 -12.01 11.10 2.82
C THR A 120 -10.96 11.37 1.73
N VAL A 121 -9.81 10.70 1.83
CA VAL A 121 -8.69 10.84 0.89
C VAL A 121 -8.48 9.60 0.01
N TRP A 122 -9.18 8.51 0.28
CA TRP A 122 -8.94 7.22 -0.32
C TRP A 122 -10.03 6.79 -1.30
N GLN A 123 -9.61 6.15 -2.39
CA GLN A 123 -10.51 5.38 -3.24
C GLN A 123 -11.04 4.16 -2.49
N ARG A 124 -12.25 3.71 -2.85
CA ARG A 124 -12.83 2.48 -2.30
C ARG A 124 -12.03 1.25 -2.75
N GLY A 125 -11.73 0.35 -1.80
CA GLY A 125 -10.96 -0.87 -2.07
C GLY A 125 -9.44 -0.65 -2.10
N TYR A 126 -8.73 -1.65 -2.54
CA TYR A 126 -7.28 -1.68 -2.77
C TYR A 126 -6.94 -2.86 -3.67
N HIS A 127 -5.73 -2.88 -4.21
CA HIS A 127 -5.18 -4.01 -4.97
C HIS A 127 -4.17 -4.74 -4.11
N ASP A 128 -4.14 -6.06 -4.19
CA ASP A 128 -3.18 -6.91 -3.49
C ASP A 128 -2.60 -7.98 -4.42
N HIS A 129 -1.36 -8.37 -4.13
CA HIS A 129 -0.65 -9.47 -4.76
C HIS A 129 0.03 -10.29 -3.68
N ILE A 130 -0.19 -11.61 -3.70
CA ILE A 130 0.43 -12.54 -2.77
C ILE A 130 1.79 -12.93 -3.34
N ILE A 131 2.85 -12.63 -2.61
CA ILE A 131 4.23 -12.93 -3.00
C ILE A 131 4.53 -14.37 -2.63
N ARG A 132 4.92 -15.18 -3.63
CA ARG A 132 5.12 -16.63 -3.47
C ARG A 132 6.56 -17.08 -3.67
N SER A 133 7.46 -16.19 -4.07
CA SER A 133 8.87 -16.51 -4.28
C SER A 133 9.77 -15.33 -3.93
N GLU A 134 11.03 -15.63 -3.65
CA GLU A 134 12.05 -14.61 -3.41
C GLU A 134 12.26 -13.72 -4.65
N ALA A 135 12.25 -14.32 -5.84
CA ALA A 135 12.38 -13.56 -7.08
C ALA A 135 11.24 -12.54 -7.26
N ASP A 136 10.00 -12.91 -6.91
CA ASP A 136 8.85 -12.01 -6.94
C ASP A 136 8.99 -10.90 -5.89
N TYR A 137 9.47 -11.25 -4.69
CA TYR A 137 9.76 -10.27 -3.62
C TYR A 137 10.79 -9.23 -4.05
N LEU A 138 11.93 -9.67 -4.60
CA LEU A 138 13.00 -8.78 -5.05
C LEU A 138 12.55 -7.89 -6.21
N ARG A 139 11.77 -8.43 -7.15
CA ARG A 139 11.18 -7.65 -8.25
C ARG A 139 10.27 -6.53 -7.74
N ILE A 140 9.45 -6.82 -6.73
CA ILE A 140 8.56 -5.82 -6.13
C ILE A 140 9.35 -4.79 -5.31
N TRP A 141 10.39 -5.24 -4.62
CA TRP A 141 11.31 -4.36 -3.89
C TRP A 141 11.93 -3.31 -4.82
N ASP A 142 12.50 -3.76 -5.94
CA ASP A 142 13.09 -2.89 -6.97
C ASP A 142 12.04 -1.98 -7.63
N TYR A 143 10.83 -2.50 -7.88
CA TYR A 143 9.73 -1.72 -8.40
C TYR A 143 9.37 -0.56 -7.47
N ILE A 144 9.31 -0.77 -6.16
CA ILE A 144 9.03 0.29 -5.18
C ILE A 144 10.15 1.35 -5.22
N ASP A 145 11.42 0.94 -5.27
CA ASP A 145 12.56 1.87 -5.29
C ASP A 145 12.62 2.72 -6.56
N THR A 146 12.31 2.12 -7.69
CA THR A 146 12.41 2.78 -9.00
C THR A 146 11.14 3.54 -9.41
N ASN A 147 10.06 3.42 -8.62
CA ASN A 147 8.76 3.97 -8.99
C ASN A 147 8.76 5.48 -9.26
N PRO A 148 9.42 6.36 -8.46
CA PRO A 148 9.47 7.78 -8.76
C PRO A 148 10.13 8.09 -10.10
N ALA A 149 11.19 7.36 -10.47
CA ALA A 149 11.88 7.54 -11.74
C ALA A 149 11.02 7.12 -12.94
N LYS A 150 10.15 6.14 -12.73
CA LYS A 150 9.24 5.58 -13.74
C LYS A 150 7.81 6.11 -13.63
N TRP A 151 7.60 7.20 -12.88
CA TRP A 151 6.25 7.71 -12.60
C TRP A 151 5.39 7.91 -13.84
N ARG A 152 5.95 8.44 -14.93
CA ARG A 152 5.23 8.67 -16.19
C ARG A 152 4.85 7.38 -16.93
N GLU A 153 5.50 6.27 -16.62
CA GLU A 153 5.26 4.94 -17.18
C GLU A 153 4.34 4.10 -16.29
N ASP A 154 4.04 4.61 -15.09
CA ASP A 154 3.21 3.91 -14.11
C ASP A 154 1.74 3.85 -14.60
N CYS A 155 1.10 2.70 -14.41
CA CYS A 155 -0.32 2.50 -14.74
C CYS A 155 -1.28 3.37 -13.91
N TYR A 156 -0.78 3.99 -12.84
CA TYR A 156 -1.52 4.94 -11.99
C TYR A 156 -1.28 6.39 -12.38
N TYR A 157 -0.37 6.66 -13.31
CA TYR A 157 -0.15 8.01 -13.84
C TYR A 157 -1.39 8.51 -14.58
N CYS A 158 -1.88 9.68 -14.23
CA CYS A 158 -3.03 10.35 -14.84
C CYS A 158 -2.88 11.88 -14.79
#